data_b505aef6981d2f8954157ee678d9f166
#
_entry.id   b505aef6981d2f8954157ee678d9f166
#
_cell.length_a   1.000
_cell.length_b   1.000
_cell.length_c   1.000
_cell.angle_alpha   90.00
_cell.angle_beta   90.00
_cell.angle_gamma   90.00
#
_symmetry.space_group_name_H-M   'P 1'
#
loop_
_entity.id
_entity.type
_entity.pdbx_description
1 polymer ?
#
loop_
_entity_poly.entity_id
_entity_poly.type
_entity_poly.pdbx_seq_one_letter_code
_entity_poly.pdbx_strand_id
1 'polypeptide(L)'
;MYRVFAYGALAMCVMGALVAAEQQPTFRGTSDAVRVFATVTDRDGRIVTTLSQNDFEVRDDGKPQPITLFDNSPQPIRLIVMLDVSGSMEGNLLLLRAASEQLFARLRPDDVARVGSFGREITIAPAFAHDAETLRRELPDSVSPDAPTPLWRAVNQAMDAFGGEASEARRVILVLSDGKDSGPISFRERYVSQGEVIDRARRDDVMVYGIGMRSRGSQPIQPGIGPGGLQAALAADLPDPGLGLVAEQTGGGYAEIRFGQDLGAAFAHIADELHSQYLLGFAPPKRDGKVHDIDVRLATRGLKPRARKSYVAPKDASH
;
A
#
# COMPACT_ATOMS: atom_id res chain seq x y z
N MET A 1 4.25 -96.73 -15.29
CA MET A 1 5.52 -96.01 -15.04
C MET A 1 5.60 -94.83 -15.98
N TYR A 2 5.93 -93.66 -15.50
CA TYR A 2 6.14 -92.35 -16.08
C TYR A 2 4.94 -91.40 -15.98
N ARG A 3 5.11 -90.51 -15.00
CA ARG A 3 4.32 -89.28 -14.76
C ARG A 3 4.80 -88.16 -15.70
N VAL A 4 3.94 -87.45 -16.32
CA VAL A 4 4.29 -86.18 -17.02
C VAL A 4 3.50 -85.04 -16.33
N PHE A 5 4.22 -84.11 -15.78
CA PHE A 5 3.72 -82.89 -15.17
C PHE A 5 3.39 -81.87 -16.26
N ALA A 6 2.17 -81.36 -16.24
CA ALA A 6 1.78 -80.21 -17.04
C ALA A 6 1.90 -78.92 -16.19
N TYR A 7 2.73 -78.00 -16.60
CA TYR A 7 2.84 -76.65 -16.05
C TYR A 7 1.83 -75.76 -16.73
N GLY A 8 0.85 -75.29 -15.99
CA GLY A 8 -0.06 -74.19 -16.43
C GLY A 8 0.58 -72.86 -16.17
N ALA A 9 0.82 -72.12 -17.24
CA ALA A 9 1.23 -70.70 -17.15
C ALA A 9 0.05 -69.78 -16.92
N LEU A 10 -0.04 -69.19 -15.73
CA LEU A 10 -1.03 -68.17 -15.39
C LEU A 10 -0.49 -66.80 -15.86
N ALA A 11 -1.01 -66.28 -16.96
CA ALA A 11 -0.74 -64.93 -17.43
C ALA A 11 -1.52 -63.90 -16.60
N MET A 12 -0.83 -63.16 -15.74
CA MET A 12 -1.36 -62.08 -14.91
C MET A 12 -1.27 -60.79 -15.72
N CYS A 13 -2.41 -60.33 -16.31
CA CYS A 13 -2.54 -59.02 -16.93
C CYS A 13 -2.53 -57.94 -15.83
N VAL A 14 -1.43 -57.25 -15.66
CA VAL A 14 -1.34 -56.03 -14.87
C VAL A 14 -1.80 -54.87 -15.75
N MET A 15 -3.05 -54.45 -15.54
CA MET A 15 -3.60 -53.18 -16.11
C MET A 15 -2.97 -52.02 -15.32
N GLY A 16 -1.92 -51.42 -15.87
CA GLY A 16 -1.37 -50.15 -15.38
C GLY A 16 -2.33 -49.01 -15.67
N ALA A 17 -3.02 -48.51 -14.64
CA ALA A 17 -3.73 -47.26 -14.72
C ALA A 17 -2.70 -46.10 -14.84
N LEU A 18 -2.57 -45.54 -16.04
CA LEU A 18 -1.89 -44.26 -16.26
C LEU A 18 -2.73 -43.16 -15.57
N VAL A 19 -2.36 -42.81 -14.34
CA VAL A 19 -2.79 -41.56 -13.75
C VAL A 19 -2.11 -40.45 -14.52
N ALA A 20 -2.82 -39.80 -15.42
CA ALA A 20 -2.42 -38.55 -16.01
C ALA A 20 -2.36 -37.53 -14.87
N ALA A 21 -1.17 -37.27 -14.35
CA ALA A 21 -0.94 -36.11 -13.51
C ALA A 21 -1.22 -34.89 -14.38
N GLU A 22 -2.35 -34.22 -14.14
CA GLU A 22 -2.57 -32.88 -14.63
C GLU A 22 -1.43 -32.02 -14.10
N GLN A 23 -0.43 -31.78 -14.97
CA GLN A 23 0.59 -30.79 -14.73
C GLN A 23 -0.11 -29.43 -14.68
N GLN A 24 -0.36 -28.94 -13.47
CA GLN A 24 -0.66 -27.52 -13.28
C GLN A 24 0.49 -26.76 -13.97
N PRO A 25 0.17 -25.82 -14.86
CA PRO A 25 1.20 -25.03 -15.51
C PRO A 25 1.95 -24.24 -14.44
N THR A 26 3.15 -24.72 -14.10
CA THR A 26 4.10 -23.94 -13.32
C THR A 26 4.52 -22.77 -14.21
N PHE A 27 3.90 -21.63 -13.99
CA PHE A 27 4.19 -20.38 -14.68
C PHE A 27 5.62 -19.94 -14.31
N ARG A 28 6.62 -20.39 -15.06
CA ARG A 28 7.98 -19.83 -15.04
C ARG A 28 7.99 -18.54 -15.85
N GLY A 29 7.40 -17.48 -15.33
CA GLY A 29 7.26 -16.22 -16.05
C GLY A 29 6.75 -15.07 -15.17
N THR A 30 6.84 -15.16 -13.86
CA THR A 30 6.30 -14.13 -12.94
C THR A 30 7.14 -12.86 -12.86
N SER A 31 8.36 -12.80 -13.42
CA SER A 31 9.19 -11.59 -13.35
C SER A 31 8.76 -10.46 -14.29
N ASP A 32 7.91 -10.75 -15.28
CA ASP A 32 7.57 -9.79 -16.33
C ASP A 32 6.13 -9.28 -16.27
N ALA A 33 5.28 -9.84 -15.41
CA ALA A 33 3.89 -9.40 -15.28
C ALA A 33 3.79 -8.10 -14.45
N VAL A 34 3.02 -7.16 -14.97
CA VAL A 34 2.63 -5.95 -14.21
C VAL A 34 1.59 -6.35 -13.18
N ARG A 35 1.94 -6.26 -11.90
CA ARG A 35 1.05 -6.56 -10.78
C ARG A 35 0.25 -5.32 -10.40
N VAL A 36 -1.05 -5.45 -10.26
CA VAL A 36 -1.97 -4.37 -9.89
C VAL A 36 -2.81 -4.83 -8.72
N PHE A 37 -2.63 -4.19 -7.57
CA PHE A 37 -3.47 -4.42 -6.42
C PHE A 37 -4.70 -3.52 -6.51
N ALA A 38 -5.88 -4.11 -6.35
CA ALA A 38 -7.15 -3.39 -6.46
C ALA A 38 -8.02 -3.60 -5.22
N THR A 39 -8.40 -2.52 -4.57
CA THR A 39 -9.48 -2.51 -3.57
C THR A 39 -10.80 -2.28 -4.29
N VAL A 40 -11.82 -3.03 -3.94
CA VAL A 40 -13.18 -2.81 -4.44
C VAL A 40 -14.10 -2.49 -3.28
N THR A 41 -14.88 -1.42 -3.43
CA THR A 41 -15.89 -1.01 -2.44
C THR A 41 -17.27 -0.89 -3.07
N ASP A 42 -18.30 -1.13 -2.27
CA ASP A 42 -19.68 -0.85 -2.63
C ASP A 42 -20.02 0.65 -2.48
N ARG A 43 -21.30 0.99 -2.66
CA ARG A 43 -21.79 2.38 -2.54
C ARG A 43 -21.70 2.92 -1.10
N ASP A 44 -21.72 2.03 -0.13
CA ASP A 44 -21.62 2.36 1.30
C ASP A 44 -20.18 2.40 1.79
N GLY A 45 -19.18 2.16 0.90
CA GLY A 45 -17.76 2.14 1.21
C GLY A 45 -17.29 0.82 1.83
N ARG A 46 -18.12 -0.24 1.85
CA ARG A 46 -17.72 -1.54 2.38
C ARG A 46 -16.86 -2.27 1.36
N ILE A 47 -15.83 -2.94 1.85
CA ILE A 47 -14.92 -3.75 1.02
C ILE A 47 -15.67 -4.97 0.47
N VAL A 48 -15.50 -5.23 -0.82
CA VAL A 48 -16.08 -6.38 -1.53
C VAL A 48 -14.94 -7.33 -1.92
N THR A 49 -14.99 -8.58 -1.43
CA THR A 49 -13.93 -9.60 -1.63
C THR A 49 -14.42 -10.84 -2.38
N THR A 50 -15.64 -10.82 -2.91
CA THR A 50 -16.30 -11.98 -3.51
C THR A 50 -16.27 -12.00 -5.05
N LEU A 51 -15.52 -11.09 -5.67
CA LEU A 51 -15.43 -11.01 -7.12
C LEU A 51 -14.47 -12.05 -7.68
N SER A 52 -14.73 -12.44 -8.92
CA SER A 52 -13.91 -13.33 -9.74
C SER A 52 -13.11 -12.55 -10.79
N GLN A 53 -12.16 -13.19 -11.45
CA GLN A 53 -11.39 -12.59 -12.54
C GLN A 53 -12.28 -11.98 -13.62
N ASN A 54 -13.42 -12.62 -13.95
CA ASN A 54 -14.32 -12.17 -15.01
C ASN A 54 -15.07 -10.87 -14.70
N ASP A 55 -15.05 -10.45 -13.43
CA ASP A 55 -15.64 -9.18 -13.01
C ASP A 55 -14.74 -7.98 -13.29
N PHE A 56 -13.47 -8.22 -13.63
CA PHE A 56 -12.45 -7.19 -13.84
C PHE A 56 -12.08 -7.02 -15.31
N GLU A 57 -11.85 -5.78 -15.71
CA GLU A 57 -11.19 -5.39 -16.94
C GLU A 57 -9.99 -4.49 -16.58
N VAL A 58 -8.80 -4.86 -17.01
CA VAL A 58 -7.59 -4.04 -16.87
C VAL A 58 -7.26 -3.43 -18.22
N ARG A 59 -6.96 -2.14 -18.25
CA ARG A 59 -6.54 -1.41 -19.45
C ARG A 59 -5.16 -0.80 -19.25
N ASP A 60 -4.35 -0.87 -20.30
CA ASP A 60 -3.06 -0.22 -20.46
C ASP A 60 -3.16 0.82 -21.57
N ASP A 61 -2.91 2.10 -21.27
CA ASP A 61 -3.09 3.21 -22.20
C ASP A 61 -4.47 3.16 -22.92
N GLY A 62 -5.52 2.83 -22.14
CA GLY A 62 -6.89 2.72 -22.63
C GLY A 62 -7.22 1.43 -23.40
N LYS A 63 -6.27 0.53 -23.64
CA LYS A 63 -6.47 -0.74 -24.36
C LYS A 63 -6.67 -1.89 -23.37
N PRO A 64 -7.74 -2.71 -23.52
CA PRO A 64 -7.95 -3.89 -22.69
C PRO A 64 -6.77 -4.85 -22.76
N GLN A 65 -6.37 -5.39 -21.60
CA GLN A 65 -5.31 -6.38 -21.46
C GLN A 65 -5.86 -7.67 -20.86
N PRO A 66 -5.45 -8.84 -21.34
CA PRO A 66 -5.80 -10.11 -20.72
C PRO A 66 -5.22 -10.18 -19.30
N ILE A 67 -6.05 -10.50 -18.32
CA ILE A 67 -5.60 -10.77 -16.95
C ILE A 67 -4.99 -12.18 -16.95
N THR A 68 -3.68 -12.25 -16.71
CA THR A 68 -2.90 -13.50 -16.69
C THR A 68 -2.64 -14.02 -15.28
N LEU A 69 -2.84 -13.17 -14.27
CA LEU A 69 -2.76 -13.51 -12.84
C LEU A 69 -3.97 -12.92 -12.13
N PHE A 70 -4.66 -13.74 -11.37
CA PHE A 70 -5.73 -13.31 -10.48
C PHE A 70 -5.59 -14.03 -9.14
N ASP A 71 -5.53 -13.28 -8.05
CA ASP A 71 -5.51 -13.81 -6.71
C ASP A 71 -6.31 -12.88 -5.78
N ASN A 72 -7.21 -13.44 -5.00
CA ASN A 72 -7.98 -12.74 -3.97
C ASN A 72 -7.62 -13.21 -2.55
N SER A 73 -6.57 -14.01 -2.42
CA SER A 73 -6.02 -14.35 -1.11
C SER A 73 -5.23 -13.17 -0.55
N PRO A 74 -5.19 -13.02 0.78
CA PRO A 74 -4.39 -11.97 1.40
C PRO A 74 -2.90 -12.13 1.10
N GLN A 75 -2.30 -11.07 0.57
CA GLN A 75 -0.89 -11.06 0.21
C GLN A 75 -0.05 -10.47 1.35
N PRO A 76 1.16 -11.01 1.62
CA PRO A 76 2.06 -10.43 2.61
C PRO A 76 2.43 -8.98 2.30
N ILE A 77 2.59 -8.16 3.33
CA ILE A 77 3.00 -6.76 3.20
C ILE A 77 4.30 -6.46 3.94
N ARG A 78 5.07 -5.54 3.38
CA ARG A 78 6.14 -4.81 4.07
C ARG A 78 5.64 -3.39 4.30
N LEU A 79 5.30 -3.08 5.54
CA LEU A 79 4.67 -1.82 5.92
C LEU A 79 5.68 -0.90 6.59
N ILE A 80 5.73 0.37 6.17
CA ILE A 80 6.42 1.42 6.93
C ILE A 80 5.36 2.43 7.38
N VAL A 81 5.22 2.59 8.68
CA VAL A 81 4.30 3.56 9.29
C VAL A 81 5.07 4.82 9.62
N MET A 82 4.76 5.94 8.96
CA MET A 82 5.39 7.24 9.17
C MET A 82 4.47 8.15 9.96
N LEU A 83 4.90 8.55 11.14
CA LEU A 83 4.11 9.29 12.11
C LEU A 83 4.63 10.72 12.23
N ASP A 84 3.75 11.68 12.02
CA ASP A 84 4.04 13.09 12.22
C ASP A 84 4.17 13.39 13.72
N VAL A 85 5.32 13.94 14.10
CA VAL A 85 5.61 14.41 15.47
C VAL A 85 5.96 15.91 15.46
N SER A 86 5.48 16.65 14.49
CA SER A 86 5.56 18.11 14.45
C SER A 86 4.76 18.76 15.58
N GLY A 87 4.99 20.04 15.83
CA GLY A 87 4.36 20.75 16.95
C GLY A 87 2.84 20.74 16.95
N SER A 88 2.21 20.67 15.77
CA SER A 88 0.75 20.57 15.62
C SER A 88 0.16 19.27 16.22
N MET A 89 0.98 18.22 16.30
CA MET A 89 0.58 16.94 16.88
C MET A 89 0.60 16.92 18.41
N GLU A 90 0.98 18.01 19.08
CA GLU A 90 0.92 18.13 20.54
C GLU A 90 -0.51 17.86 21.05
N GLY A 91 -0.63 16.96 22.02
CA GLY A 91 -1.93 16.51 22.54
C GLY A 91 -2.58 15.35 21.76
N ASN A 92 -2.07 14.98 20.59
CA ASN A 92 -2.56 13.84 19.80
C ASN A 92 -1.67 12.59 19.93
N LEU A 93 -0.50 12.69 20.55
CA LEU A 93 0.49 11.61 20.61
C LEU A 93 -0.04 10.32 21.25
N LEU A 94 -0.80 10.42 22.34
CA LEU A 94 -1.38 9.23 22.99
C LEU A 94 -2.40 8.53 22.09
N LEU A 95 -3.22 9.31 21.37
CA LEU A 95 -4.19 8.77 20.42
C LEU A 95 -3.49 8.09 19.23
N LEU A 96 -2.43 8.72 18.72
CA LEU A 96 -1.59 8.18 17.66
C LEU A 96 -0.97 6.84 18.05
N ARG A 97 -0.40 6.76 19.25
CA ARG A 97 0.20 5.52 19.78
C ARG A 97 -0.85 4.41 19.91
N ALA A 98 -1.99 4.71 20.56
CA ALA A 98 -3.07 3.75 20.73
C ALA A 98 -3.63 3.23 19.41
N ALA A 99 -3.80 4.11 18.41
CA ALA A 99 -4.25 3.73 17.08
C ALA A 99 -3.22 2.87 16.34
N SER A 100 -1.93 3.21 16.45
CA SER A 100 -0.84 2.41 15.85
C SER A 100 -0.78 1.00 16.45
N GLU A 101 -1.02 0.86 17.75
CA GLU A 101 -1.10 -0.45 18.42
C GLU A 101 -2.26 -1.30 17.87
N GLN A 102 -3.40 -0.69 17.55
CA GLN A 102 -4.51 -1.39 16.90
C GLN A 102 -4.17 -1.89 15.49
N LEU A 103 -3.39 -1.11 14.73
CA LEU A 103 -2.86 -1.54 13.43
C LEU A 103 -1.94 -2.74 13.59
N PHE A 104 -0.96 -2.66 14.51
CA PHE A 104 0.03 -3.72 14.72
C PHE A 104 -0.62 -5.03 15.18
N ALA A 105 -1.68 -4.96 15.99
CA ALA A 105 -2.44 -6.13 16.43
C ALA A 105 -3.18 -6.84 15.29
N ARG A 106 -3.33 -6.20 14.12
CA ARG A 106 -3.99 -6.75 12.92
C ARG A 106 -3.00 -7.25 11.86
N LEU A 107 -1.71 -7.02 12.05
CA LEU A 107 -0.71 -7.58 11.13
C LEU A 107 -0.76 -9.11 11.18
N ARG A 108 -0.60 -9.72 10.02
CA ARG A 108 -0.60 -11.18 9.87
C ARG A 108 0.79 -11.73 10.15
N PRO A 109 0.94 -13.05 10.39
CA PRO A 109 2.25 -13.65 10.67
C PRO A 109 3.30 -13.42 9.57
N ASP A 110 2.86 -13.30 8.31
CA ASP A 110 3.73 -13.09 7.16
C ASP A 110 4.00 -11.61 6.85
N ASP A 111 3.36 -10.70 7.59
CA ASP A 111 3.58 -9.26 7.45
C ASP A 111 4.78 -8.83 8.28
N VAL A 112 5.46 -7.80 7.79
CA VAL A 112 6.51 -7.12 8.54
C VAL A 112 6.32 -5.62 8.51
N ALA A 113 6.65 -4.95 9.61
CA ALA A 113 6.53 -3.51 9.67
C ALA A 113 7.77 -2.82 10.26
N ARG A 114 7.92 -1.53 9.92
CA ARG A 114 8.81 -0.57 10.58
C ARG A 114 7.98 0.62 11.03
N VAL A 115 8.41 1.23 12.11
CA VAL A 115 7.89 2.53 12.56
C VAL A 115 8.91 3.60 12.23
N GLY A 116 8.44 4.72 11.72
CA GLY A 116 9.22 5.93 11.55
C GLY A 116 8.45 7.14 12.05
N SER A 117 9.15 8.20 12.35
CA SER A 117 8.58 9.49 12.71
C SER A 117 9.27 10.63 11.97
N PHE A 118 8.57 11.73 11.80
CA PHE A 118 9.09 12.91 11.14
C PHE A 118 8.61 14.19 11.82
N GLY A 119 9.51 15.14 11.88
CA GLY A 119 9.37 16.44 12.49
C GLY A 119 10.68 17.17 12.31
N ARG A 120 11.36 17.53 13.38
CA ARG A 120 12.71 18.14 13.31
C ARG A 120 13.72 17.19 12.65
N GLU A 121 13.59 15.90 12.95
CA GLU A 121 14.36 14.82 12.33
C GLU A 121 13.41 13.80 11.72
N ILE A 122 13.90 13.03 10.76
CA ILE A 122 13.20 11.89 10.20
C ILE A 122 13.93 10.65 10.68
N THR A 123 13.24 9.80 11.42
CA THR A 123 13.77 8.55 11.95
C THR A 123 12.94 7.38 11.45
N ILE A 124 13.58 6.25 11.19
CA ILE A 124 12.90 5.01 10.79
C ILE A 124 13.63 3.88 11.51
N ALA A 125 12.90 2.97 12.14
CA ALA A 125 13.46 1.79 12.80
C ALA A 125 14.41 1.03 11.87
N PRO A 126 15.56 0.54 12.36
CA PRO A 126 16.62 0.00 11.50
C PRO A 126 16.23 -1.33 10.82
N ALA A 127 15.28 -2.07 11.36
CA ALA A 127 14.86 -3.37 10.86
C ALA A 127 13.34 -3.50 10.80
N PHE A 128 12.86 -4.37 9.92
CA PHE A 128 11.47 -4.82 9.94
C PHE A 128 11.24 -5.79 11.11
N ALA A 129 10.08 -5.67 11.77
CA ALA A 129 9.64 -6.56 12.83
C ALA A 129 8.27 -7.18 12.50
N HIS A 130 8.02 -8.37 13.04
CA HIS A 130 6.75 -9.08 12.92
C HIS A 130 5.87 -8.88 14.15
N ASP A 131 6.50 -8.69 15.31
CA ASP A 131 5.79 -8.68 16.57
C ASP A 131 5.37 -7.27 17.00
N ALA A 132 4.15 -7.16 17.51
CA ALA A 132 3.56 -5.90 17.93
C ALA A 132 4.32 -5.24 19.10
N GLU A 133 4.99 -6.01 19.95
CA GLU A 133 5.71 -5.48 21.11
C GLU A 133 6.98 -4.72 20.68
N THR A 134 7.71 -5.26 19.70
CA THR A 134 8.86 -4.57 19.11
C THR A 134 8.40 -3.29 18.39
N LEU A 135 7.33 -3.37 17.58
CA LEU A 135 6.78 -2.20 16.90
C LEU A 135 6.28 -1.13 17.87
N ARG A 136 5.67 -1.51 18.99
CA ARG A 136 5.22 -0.58 20.04
C ARG A 136 6.38 0.18 20.68
N ARG A 137 7.53 -0.45 20.87
CA ARG A 137 8.72 0.19 21.45
C ARG A 137 9.33 1.25 20.54
N GLU A 138 9.13 1.10 19.23
CA GLU A 138 9.61 2.08 18.23
C GLU A 138 8.65 3.28 18.05
N LEU A 139 7.47 3.26 18.68
CA LEU A 139 6.54 4.39 18.63
C LEU A 139 7.13 5.63 19.32
N PRO A 140 7.01 6.82 18.71
CA PRO A 140 7.49 8.05 19.33
C PRO A 140 6.83 8.29 20.69
N ASP A 141 7.59 8.78 21.64
CA ASP A 141 7.15 9.08 23.01
C ASP A 141 7.00 10.57 23.29
N SER A 142 7.45 11.40 22.36
CA SER A 142 7.42 12.86 22.45
C SER A 142 7.13 13.51 21.12
N VAL A 143 6.59 14.71 21.18
CA VAL A 143 6.39 15.62 20.04
C VAL A 143 7.40 16.74 20.19
N SER A 144 7.97 17.20 19.09
CA SER A 144 8.89 18.33 19.10
C SER A 144 8.12 19.64 18.88
N PRO A 145 7.95 20.48 19.89
CA PRO A 145 7.35 21.80 19.70
C PRO A 145 8.10 22.58 18.62
N ASP A 146 7.41 23.36 17.81
CA ASP A 146 7.97 24.14 16.71
C ASP A 146 8.72 23.31 15.64
N ALA A 147 8.54 21.99 15.60
CA ALA A 147 9.12 21.18 14.54
C ALA A 147 8.32 21.36 13.25
N PRO A 148 9.02 21.41 12.10
CA PRO A 148 8.40 21.44 10.78
C PRO A 148 7.77 20.08 10.44
N THR A 149 6.99 20.06 9.37
CA THR A 149 6.39 18.85 8.80
C THR A 149 7.04 18.53 7.45
N PRO A 150 8.22 17.87 7.39
CA PRO A 150 8.91 17.53 6.14
C PRO A 150 8.28 16.31 5.48
N LEU A 151 7.00 16.42 5.09
CA LEU A 151 6.14 15.31 4.67
C LEU A 151 6.71 14.53 3.48
N TRP A 152 7.00 15.23 2.37
CA TRP A 152 7.45 14.55 1.15
C TRP A 152 8.84 13.98 1.29
N ARG A 153 9.69 14.64 2.06
CA ARG A 153 11.02 14.10 2.40
C ARG A 153 10.92 12.85 3.25
N ALA A 154 9.99 12.81 4.22
CA ALA A 154 9.77 11.64 5.06
C ALA A 154 9.28 10.45 4.24
N VAL A 155 8.30 10.65 3.34
CA VAL A 155 7.81 9.59 2.44
C VAL A 155 8.93 9.11 1.52
N ASN A 156 9.76 10.01 0.99
CA ASN A 156 10.89 9.64 0.15
C ASN A 156 11.94 8.81 0.92
N GLN A 157 12.26 9.16 2.16
CA GLN A 157 13.17 8.36 3.00
C GLN A 157 12.57 7.00 3.41
N ALA A 158 11.25 6.94 3.60
CA ALA A 158 10.58 5.66 3.84
C ALA A 158 10.72 4.71 2.64
N MET A 159 10.73 5.22 1.40
CA MET A 159 11.02 4.39 0.22
C MET A 159 12.46 3.84 0.24
N ASP A 160 13.46 4.64 0.69
CA ASP A 160 14.83 4.16 0.87
C ASP A 160 14.91 3.01 1.89
N ALA A 161 14.10 3.09 2.93
CA ALA A 161 14.12 2.12 4.03
C ALA A 161 13.60 0.73 3.65
N PHE A 162 12.94 0.53 2.50
CA PHE A 162 12.63 -0.81 2.01
C PHE A 162 13.87 -1.59 1.59
N GLY A 163 14.98 -0.92 1.30
CA GLY A 163 16.21 -1.54 0.80
C GLY A 163 16.08 -2.11 -0.61
N GLY A 164 17.18 -2.61 -1.14
CA GLY A 164 17.26 -3.20 -2.48
C GLY A 164 16.92 -4.69 -2.54
N GLU A 165 16.49 -5.30 -1.45
CA GLU A 165 16.15 -6.72 -1.43
C GLU A 165 14.91 -7.01 -2.28
N ALA A 166 15.05 -7.96 -3.20
CA ALA A 166 13.93 -8.48 -3.95
C ALA A 166 12.96 -9.19 -2.97
N SER A 167 11.79 -8.64 -2.81
CA SER A 167 10.72 -9.23 -2.00
C SER A 167 9.45 -9.28 -2.84
N GLU A 168 8.78 -10.41 -2.79
CA GLU A 168 7.44 -10.54 -3.40
C GLU A 168 6.36 -9.85 -2.58
N ALA A 169 6.65 -9.58 -1.30
CA ALA A 169 5.74 -8.88 -0.41
C ALA A 169 5.53 -7.42 -0.89
N ARG A 170 4.29 -7.00 -0.87
CA ARG A 170 3.88 -5.67 -1.30
C ARG A 170 4.45 -4.58 -0.39
N ARG A 171 5.06 -3.56 -0.99
CA ARG A 171 5.62 -2.41 -0.27
C ARG A 171 4.53 -1.38 -0.01
N VAL A 172 4.30 -1.05 1.25
CA VAL A 172 3.27 -0.10 1.67
C VAL A 172 3.86 0.92 2.62
N ILE A 173 3.58 2.20 2.39
CA ILE A 173 3.84 3.28 3.33
C ILE A 173 2.49 3.79 3.83
N LEU A 174 2.30 3.83 5.15
CA LEU A 174 1.17 4.49 5.79
C LEU A 174 1.66 5.76 6.45
N VAL A 175 1.16 6.91 6.01
CA VAL A 175 1.53 8.22 6.54
C VAL A 175 0.37 8.79 7.35
N LEU A 176 0.66 9.25 8.55
CA LEU A 176 -0.27 10.04 9.35
C LEU A 176 0.32 11.42 9.60
N SER A 177 -0.41 12.46 9.21
CA SER A 177 -0.02 13.85 9.39
C SER A 177 -1.25 14.75 9.54
N ASP A 178 -1.11 15.80 10.36
CA ASP A 178 -2.11 16.87 10.47
C ASP A 178 -1.64 18.17 9.79
N GLY A 179 -0.38 18.21 9.32
CA GLY A 179 0.25 19.38 8.73
C GLY A 179 0.38 19.33 7.21
N LYS A 180 0.69 20.50 6.67
CA LYS A 180 1.14 20.66 5.29
C LYS A 180 2.64 20.51 5.21
N ASP A 181 3.11 20.04 4.05
CA ASP A 181 4.55 19.96 3.82
C ASP A 181 5.21 21.34 4.03
N SER A 182 6.20 21.38 4.91
CA SER A 182 6.95 22.61 5.21
C SER A 182 8.07 22.91 4.21
N GLY A 183 8.34 21.97 3.30
CA GLY A 183 9.51 22.06 2.43
C GLY A 183 10.84 21.92 3.19
N PRO A 184 11.97 22.29 2.57
CA PRO A 184 13.29 22.28 3.22
C PRO A 184 13.40 23.40 4.25
N ILE A 185 13.91 23.08 5.42
CA ILE A 185 14.15 24.06 6.51
C ILE A 185 15.55 24.66 6.46
N SER A 186 16.42 24.16 5.60
CA SER A 186 17.77 24.70 5.37
C SER A 186 18.21 24.57 3.92
N PHE A 187 19.10 25.45 3.47
CA PHE A 187 19.70 25.37 2.12
C PHE A 187 20.51 24.10 1.87
N ARG A 188 20.84 23.34 2.89
CA ARG A 188 21.55 22.07 2.77
C ARG A 188 20.62 20.88 2.54
N GLU A 189 19.33 21.04 2.77
CA GLU A 189 18.35 19.98 2.58
C GLU A 189 17.86 19.96 1.15
N ARG A 190 17.84 18.77 0.57
CA ARG A 190 17.25 18.58 -0.74
C ARG A 190 15.74 18.81 -0.66
N TYR A 191 15.23 19.63 -1.56
CA TYR A 191 13.79 19.71 -1.78
C TYR A 191 13.29 18.42 -2.45
N VAL A 192 12.23 17.85 -1.90
CA VAL A 192 11.50 16.72 -2.46
C VAL A 192 10.08 17.19 -2.72
N SER A 193 9.64 17.12 -3.96
CA SER A 193 8.29 17.51 -4.33
C SER A 193 7.34 16.31 -4.25
N GLN A 194 6.04 16.60 -4.13
CA GLN A 194 4.99 15.60 -4.24
C GLN A 194 5.09 14.80 -5.56
N GLY A 195 5.40 15.48 -6.69
CA GLY A 195 5.57 14.83 -7.98
C GLY A 195 6.70 13.82 -8.00
N GLU A 196 7.86 14.16 -7.39
CA GLU A 196 8.97 13.21 -7.24
C GLU A 196 8.60 11.98 -6.43
N VAL A 197 7.79 12.16 -5.36
CA VAL A 197 7.28 11.05 -4.54
C VAL A 197 6.41 10.12 -5.37
N ILE A 198 5.48 10.66 -6.15
CA ILE A 198 4.60 9.88 -7.05
C ILE A 198 5.43 9.12 -8.08
N ASP A 199 6.37 9.79 -8.74
CA ASP A 199 7.22 9.17 -9.76
C ASP A 199 8.12 8.07 -9.19
N ARG A 200 8.61 8.27 -7.97
CA ARG A 200 9.41 7.27 -7.27
C ARG A 200 8.55 6.09 -6.84
N ALA A 201 7.40 6.32 -6.22
CA ALA A 201 6.48 5.27 -5.80
C ALA A 201 6.06 4.38 -6.99
N ARG A 202 5.86 4.98 -8.16
CA ARG A 202 5.57 4.28 -9.41
C ARG A 202 6.71 3.38 -9.87
N ARG A 203 7.97 3.86 -9.80
CA ARG A 203 9.16 3.09 -10.18
C ARG A 203 9.44 1.94 -9.21
N ASP A 204 9.32 2.22 -7.92
CA ASP A 204 9.70 1.30 -6.85
C ASP A 204 8.56 0.34 -6.45
N ASP A 205 7.39 0.45 -7.13
CA ASP A 205 6.16 -0.31 -6.85
C ASP A 205 5.74 -0.20 -5.37
N VAL A 206 5.67 1.05 -4.88
CA VAL A 206 5.29 1.38 -3.51
C VAL A 206 3.89 1.97 -3.48
N MET A 207 3.04 1.42 -2.65
CA MET A 207 1.69 1.93 -2.38
C MET A 207 1.73 2.85 -1.15
N VAL A 208 1.14 4.04 -1.26
CA VAL A 208 1.09 5.01 -0.16
C VAL A 208 -0.35 5.16 0.32
N TYR A 209 -0.56 4.93 1.61
CA TYR A 209 -1.78 5.26 2.33
C TYR A 209 -1.59 6.54 3.12
N GLY A 210 -2.63 7.35 3.24
CA GLY A 210 -2.62 8.59 4.00
C GLY A 210 -3.75 8.68 5.01
N ILE A 211 -3.42 9.12 6.22
CA ILE A 211 -4.40 9.61 7.19
C ILE A 211 -4.09 11.08 7.45
N GLY A 212 -4.99 11.94 6.98
CA GLY A 212 -4.94 13.37 7.26
C GLY A 212 -5.73 13.68 8.51
N MET A 213 -5.09 14.22 9.54
CA MET A 213 -5.78 14.73 10.72
C MET A 213 -6.07 16.21 10.56
N ARG A 214 -7.25 16.64 10.95
CA ARG A 214 -7.47 18.09 11.10
C ARG A 214 -6.86 18.54 12.41
N SER A 215 -5.95 19.49 12.33
CA SER A 215 -5.45 20.19 13.50
C SER A 215 -6.65 20.81 14.24
N ARG A 216 -6.59 20.83 15.57
CA ARG A 216 -7.59 21.62 16.31
C ARG A 216 -7.47 23.07 15.85
N GLY A 217 -8.53 23.62 15.28
CA GLY A 217 -8.72 25.05 15.16
C GLY A 217 -8.64 25.71 16.54
N SER A 218 -7.43 25.79 17.08
CA SER A 218 -7.17 26.10 18.48
C SER A 218 -6.91 27.58 18.72
N GLN A 219 -6.98 28.38 17.69
CA GLN A 219 -7.01 29.82 17.88
C GLN A 219 -8.46 30.27 17.79
N PRO A 220 -9.05 30.81 18.87
CA PRO A 220 -10.29 31.55 18.72
C PRO A 220 -10.08 32.59 17.62
N ILE A 221 -10.94 32.56 16.59
CA ILE A 221 -10.90 33.53 15.50
C ILE A 221 -10.86 34.91 16.17
N GLN A 222 -9.71 35.59 16.05
CA GLN A 222 -9.55 36.89 16.69
C GLN A 222 -10.61 37.85 16.14
N PRO A 223 -11.33 38.56 17.00
CA PRO A 223 -12.29 39.55 16.55
C PRO A 223 -11.56 40.62 15.70
N GLY A 224 -11.95 40.77 14.45
CA GLY A 224 -11.35 41.72 13.52
C GLY A 224 -10.62 41.11 12.31
N ILE A 225 -10.56 39.77 12.20
CA ILE A 225 -10.06 39.15 10.98
C ILE A 225 -11.04 39.32 9.85
N GLY A 226 -10.66 40.03 8.77
CA GLY A 226 -11.45 40.16 7.56
C GLY A 226 -11.70 38.81 6.86
N PRO A 227 -12.61 38.78 5.84
CA PRO A 227 -12.98 37.53 5.16
C PRO A 227 -11.83 36.69 4.64
N GLY A 228 -10.75 37.32 4.18
CA GLY A 228 -9.53 36.63 3.71
C GLY A 228 -8.73 35.97 4.83
N GLY A 229 -8.69 36.59 6.01
CA GLY A 229 -8.02 36.04 7.18
C GLY A 229 -8.76 34.83 7.76
N LEU A 230 -10.10 34.85 7.78
CA LEU A 230 -10.95 33.75 8.17
C LEU A 230 -10.73 32.55 7.23
N GLN A 231 -10.69 32.80 5.92
CA GLN A 231 -10.45 31.73 4.92
C GLN A 231 -9.06 31.14 5.04
N ALA A 232 -8.03 31.96 5.32
CA ALA A 232 -6.67 31.49 5.57
C ALA A 232 -6.57 30.65 6.85
N ALA A 233 -7.24 31.07 7.94
CA ALA A 233 -7.28 30.31 9.19
C ALA A 233 -7.97 28.96 9.00
N LEU A 234 -9.12 28.91 8.32
CA LEU A 234 -9.82 27.67 8.01
C LEU A 234 -9.00 26.73 7.10
N ALA A 235 -8.21 27.29 6.17
CA ALA A 235 -7.34 26.51 5.30
C ALA A 235 -6.09 25.99 6.02
N ALA A 236 -5.65 26.64 7.10
CA ALA A 236 -4.50 26.19 7.90
C ALA A 236 -4.81 24.92 8.70
N ASP A 237 -6.07 24.68 9.06
CA ASP A 237 -6.51 23.52 9.83
C ASP A 237 -6.71 22.25 8.96
N LEU A 238 -6.46 22.32 7.65
CA LEU A 238 -6.63 21.20 6.76
C LEU A 238 -5.30 20.48 6.56
N PRO A 239 -5.29 19.12 6.55
CA PRO A 239 -4.11 18.35 6.19
C PRO A 239 -3.68 18.64 4.75
N ASP A 240 -2.46 18.23 4.39
CA ASP A 240 -1.93 18.43 3.05
C ASP A 240 -2.83 17.74 2.01
N PRO A 241 -3.43 18.46 1.07
CA PRO A 241 -4.30 17.86 0.05
C PRO A 241 -3.51 16.93 -0.89
N GLY A 242 -2.19 17.10 -0.97
CA GLY A 242 -1.31 16.26 -1.77
C GLY A 242 -1.21 14.83 -1.26
N LEU A 243 -1.43 14.58 0.04
CA LEU A 243 -1.38 13.24 0.61
C LEU A 243 -2.48 12.35 0.02
N GLY A 244 -3.68 12.89 -0.15
CA GLY A 244 -4.78 12.20 -0.84
C GLY A 244 -4.46 11.90 -2.31
N LEU A 245 -3.82 12.85 -3.01
CA LEU A 245 -3.42 12.65 -4.41
C LEU A 245 -2.33 11.58 -4.55
N VAL A 246 -1.31 11.58 -3.67
CA VAL A 246 -0.26 10.54 -3.67
C VAL A 246 -0.88 9.16 -3.41
N ALA A 247 -1.78 9.04 -2.44
CA ALA A 247 -2.49 7.80 -2.16
C ALA A 247 -3.27 7.32 -3.40
N GLU A 248 -4.05 8.18 -4.04
CA GLU A 248 -4.81 7.84 -5.24
C GLU A 248 -3.91 7.38 -6.39
N GLN A 249 -2.82 8.09 -6.67
CA GLN A 249 -1.90 7.78 -7.78
C GLN A 249 -1.18 6.44 -7.57
N THR A 250 -0.92 6.06 -6.33
CA THR A 250 -0.22 4.82 -5.96
C THR A 250 -1.16 3.65 -5.66
N GLY A 251 -2.49 3.87 -5.68
CA GLY A 251 -3.50 2.85 -5.42
C GLY A 251 -3.83 2.63 -3.94
N GLY A 252 -3.22 3.40 -3.05
CA GLY A 252 -3.55 3.41 -1.62
C GLY A 252 -4.82 4.19 -1.30
N GLY A 253 -5.24 4.13 -0.05
CA GLY A 253 -6.38 4.86 0.48
C GLY A 253 -5.98 6.15 1.18
N TYR A 254 -6.93 7.08 1.23
CA TYR A 254 -6.81 8.28 2.04
C TYR A 254 -8.05 8.44 2.93
N ALA A 255 -7.81 8.68 4.22
CA ALA A 255 -8.86 9.00 5.18
C ALA A 255 -8.56 10.35 5.84
N GLU A 256 -9.55 11.21 5.93
CA GLU A 256 -9.47 12.44 6.70
C GLU A 256 -10.17 12.23 8.04
N ILE A 257 -9.44 12.39 9.13
CA ILE A 257 -9.94 12.22 10.50
C ILE A 257 -10.22 13.61 11.09
N ARG A 258 -11.47 13.82 11.48
CA ARG A 258 -11.88 15.03 12.19
C ARG A 258 -11.71 14.83 13.69
N PHE A 259 -11.56 15.93 14.41
CA PHE A 259 -11.52 15.90 15.88
C PHE A 259 -12.73 15.15 16.46
N GLY A 260 -12.45 14.19 17.37
CA GLY A 260 -13.49 13.35 17.98
C GLY A 260 -13.86 12.09 17.19
N GLN A 261 -13.31 11.87 15.99
CA GLN A 261 -13.45 10.61 15.27
C GLN A 261 -12.42 9.58 15.78
N ASP A 262 -12.78 8.31 15.65
CA ASP A 262 -11.93 7.19 16.10
C ASP A 262 -10.78 6.94 15.10
N LEU A 263 -9.58 7.40 15.45
CA LEU A 263 -8.36 7.15 14.69
C LEU A 263 -8.03 5.65 14.66
N GLY A 264 -8.32 4.93 15.74
CA GLY A 264 -8.11 3.48 15.79
C GLY A 264 -8.97 2.75 14.77
N ALA A 265 -10.23 3.17 14.57
CA ALA A 265 -11.08 2.61 13.53
C ALA A 265 -10.53 2.86 12.12
N ALA A 266 -9.91 4.02 11.86
CA ALA A 266 -9.29 4.31 10.57
C ALA A 266 -8.08 3.40 10.32
N PHE A 267 -7.21 3.21 11.31
CA PHE A 267 -6.07 2.28 11.21
C PHE A 267 -6.51 0.84 11.02
N ALA A 268 -7.55 0.42 11.76
CA ALA A 268 -8.16 -0.89 11.61
C ALA A 268 -8.70 -1.12 10.20
N HIS A 269 -9.42 -0.15 9.67
CA HIS A 269 -9.97 -0.21 8.32
C HIS A 269 -8.87 -0.32 7.25
N ILE A 270 -7.76 0.43 7.40
CA ILE A 270 -6.61 0.32 6.50
C ILE A 270 -5.99 -1.09 6.57
N ALA A 271 -5.81 -1.65 7.77
CA ALA A 271 -5.29 -3.01 7.92
C ALA A 271 -6.20 -4.05 7.23
N ASP A 272 -7.52 -3.96 7.45
CA ASP A 272 -8.50 -4.85 6.82
C ASP A 272 -8.48 -4.69 5.29
N GLU A 273 -8.35 -3.47 4.79
CA GLU A 273 -8.25 -3.20 3.36
C GLU A 273 -6.98 -3.78 2.76
N LEU A 274 -5.83 -3.60 3.40
CA LEU A 274 -4.55 -4.13 2.94
C LEU A 274 -4.59 -5.65 2.73
N HIS A 275 -5.36 -6.38 3.53
CA HIS A 275 -5.51 -7.84 3.43
C HIS A 275 -6.69 -8.28 2.53
N SER A 276 -7.44 -7.33 1.97
CA SER A 276 -8.64 -7.61 1.19
C SER A 276 -8.54 -7.15 -0.27
N GLN A 277 -7.33 -6.89 -0.76
CA GLN A 277 -7.11 -6.45 -2.13
C GLN A 277 -7.00 -7.63 -3.09
N TYR A 278 -7.53 -7.45 -4.28
CA TYR A 278 -7.31 -8.34 -5.41
C TYR A 278 -5.94 -8.08 -6.03
N LEU A 279 -5.20 -9.13 -6.31
CA LEU A 279 -4.01 -9.09 -7.14
C LEU A 279 -4.39 -9.43 -8.58
N LEU A 280 -4.23 -8.46 -9.46
CA LEU A 280 -4.41 -8.61 -10.90
C LEU A 280 -3.05 -8.52 -11.57
N GLY A 281 -2.80 -9.36 -12.56
CA GLY A 281 -1.57 -9.29 -13.34
C GLY A 281 -1.84 -9.38 -14.83
N PHE A 282 -1.07 -8.63 -15.62
CA PHE A 282 -1.11 -8.69 -17.08
C PHE A 282 0.30 -8.56 -17.66
N ALA A 283 0.50 -9.09 -18.87
CA ALA A 283 1.75 -8.90 -19.59
C ALA A 283 1.75 -7.49 -20.23
N PRO A 284 2.78 -6.66 -19.97
CA PRO A 284 2.85 -5.33 -20.57
C PRO A 284 2.95 -5.44 -22.10
N PRO A 285 2.10 -4.72 -22.87
CA PRO A 285 2.09 -4.80 -24.33
C PRO A 285 3.33 -4.16 -24.96
N LYS A 286 4.04 -3.31 -24.20
CA LYS A 286 5.30 -2.67 -24.58
C LYS A 286 6.30 -2.78 -23.44
N ARG A 287 7.56 -2.93 -23.80
CA ARG A 287 8.70 -2.99 -22.88
C ARG A 287 9.66 -1.83 -23.19
N ASP A 288 9.14 -0.60 -23.13
CA ASP A 288 9.82 0.61 -23.60
C ASP A 288 10.45 1.45 -22.48
N GLY A 289 10.27 1.03 -21.21
CA GLY A 289 10.78 1.75 -20.05
C GLY A 289 10.03 3.05 -19.75
N LYS A 290 8.86 3.27 -20.36
CA LYS A 290 8.05 4.48 -20.17
C LYS A 290 6.94 4.26 -19.16
N VAL A 291 6.35 5.38 -18.74
CA VAL A 291 5.14 5.37 -17.92
C VAL A 291 3.94 5.07 -18.81
N HIS A 292 3.13 4.11 -18.37
CA HIS A 292 1.86 3.73 -18.96
C HIS A 292 0.73 3.92 -17.97
N ASP A 293 -0.44 4.33 -18.46
CA ASP A 293 -1.63 4.50 -17.63
C ASP A 293 -2.33 3.16 -17.41
N ILE A 294 -2.76 2.92 -16.17
CA ILE A 294 -3.58 1.76 -15.80
C ILE A 294 -5.00 2.23 -15.46
N ASP A 295 -5.99 1.55 -16.00
CA ASP A 295 -7.39 1.71 -15.63
C ASP A 295 -8.00 0.33 -15.32
N VAL A 296 -8.48 0.17 -14.09
CA VAL A 296 -9.17 -1.03 -13.64
C VAL A 296 -10.67 -0.74 -13.63
N ARG A 297 -11.44 -1.54 -14.34
CA ARG A 297 -12.89 -1.42 -14.43
C ARG A 297 -13.58 -2.67 -13.92
N LEU A 298 -14.83 -2.52 -13.54
CA LEU A 298 -15.67 -3.63 -13.10
C LEU A 298 -16.90 -3.77 -14.00
N ALA A 299 -17.26 -5.02 -14.28
CA ALA A 299 -18.49 -5.32 -15.02
C ALA A 299 -19.74 -4.96 -14.20
N THR A 300 -19.66 -5.10 -12.88
CA THR A 300 -20.78 -4.87 -11.95
C THR A 300 -20.94 -3.38 -11.66
N ARG A 301 -22.13 -2.84 -11.94
CA ARG A 301 -22.45 -1.44 -11.62
C ARG A 301 -22.57 -1.23 -10.11
N GLY A 302 -22.12 -0.07 -9.66
CA GLY A 302 -22.25 0.36 -8.26
C GLY A 302 -21.09 -0.04 -7.37
N LEU A 303 -20.14 -0.83 -7.89
CA LEU A 303 -18.86 -1.08 -7.27
C LEU A 303 -17.81 -0.09 -7.77
N LYS A 304 -16.88 0.27 -6.90
CA LYS A 304 -15.80 1.23 -7.20
C LYS A 304 -14.46 0.54 -7.00
N PRO A 305 -13.68 0.32 -8.08
CA PRO A 305 -12.31 -0.15 -7.96
C PRO A 305 -11.37 1.01 -7.65
N ARG A 306 -10.38 0.77 -6.80
CA ARG A 306 -9.24 1.64 -6.57
C ARG A 306 -7.97 0.85 -6.76
N ALA A 307 -7.10 1.32 -7.66
CA ALA A 307 -5.80 0.74 -7.97
C ALA A 307 -4.85 1.87 -8.38
N ARG A 308 -3.55 1.57 -8.45
CA ARG A 308 -2.58 2.54 -8.98
C ARG A 308 -2.96 3.00 -10.38
N LYS A 309 -2.67 4.25 -10.70
CA LYS A 309 -3.06 4.87 -11.97
C LYS A 309 -2.07 4.64 -13.10
N SER A 310 -0.85 4.21 -12.78
CA SER A 310 0.21 4.04 -13.78
C SER A 310 1.32 3.12 -13.27
N TYR A 311 2.16 2.67 -14.19
CA TYR A 311 3.37 1.90 -13.91
C TYR A 311 4.48 2.28 -14.88
N VAL A 312 5.71 1.90 -14.57
CA VAL A 312 6.83 1.99 -15.52
C VAL A 312 6.94 0.64 -16.22
N ALA A 313 6.78 0.62 -17.53
CA ALA A 313 6.93 -0.60 -18.31
C ALA A 313 8.36 -1.15 -18.17
N PRO A 314 8.55 -2.48 -18.05
CA PRO A 314 9.89 -3.05 -18.10
C PRO A 314 10.63 -2.59 -19.35
N LYS A 315 11.94 -2.52 -19.28
CA LYS A 315 12.77 -2.25 -20.45
C LYS A 315 13.37 -3.55 -20.95
N ASP A 316 13.28 -3.82 -22.25
CA ASP A 316 13.99 -4.95 -22.83
C ASP A 316 15.49 -4.79 -22.55
N ALA A 317 16.12 -5.87 -22.08
CA ALA A 317 17.57 -5.87 -21.95
C ALA A 317 18.14 -5.63 -23.37
N SER A 318 18.81 -4.49 -23.55
CA SER A 318 19.55 -4.23 -24.80
C SER A 318 20.61 -5.31 -24.92
N HIS A 319 20.46 -6.16 -25.92
CA HIS A 319 21.45 -7.14 -26.35
C HIS A 319 22.74 -6.45 -26.82
#